data_0c4a48599569c1ac588d58fc592ccffa
#
_entry.id   0c4a48599569c1ac588d58fc592ccffa
#
_cell.length_a   1.000
_cell.length_b   1.000
_cell.length_c   1.000
_cell.angle_alpha   90.00
_cell.angle_beta   90.00
_cell.angle_gamma   90.00
#
_symmetry.space_group_name_H-M   'P 1'
#
loop_
_entity.id
_entity.type
_entity.pdbx_description
1 polymer ?
#
loop_
_entity_poly.entity_id
_entity_poly.type
_entity_poly.pdbx_seq_one_letter_code
_entity_poly.pdbx_strand_id
1 'polypeptide(L)'
;AYGPFDPAGEARRNMALAVDQQRLSNRRAMLDGIDTLRRDIDRKGLMEGLDSFEQQAFNLILSRSQQAFDLKFEDPRVVDRYGKGLGEQMLMARRLCEAGAGFVTINYGGWDMHSGIKQAMDQRGPEVDRAVAALIEDLDQRGMLENTLLVISGEFGRTPKINGSGGRDHWAPLSTLALAGGGLRMGQVVGESAEKVDVPKTRPITPQDLLATIFHVLDFDRRVQFTNQSGRPTYMIENGRPIEELV
;
A
#
# COMPACT_ATOMS: atom_id res chain seq x y z
N ALA A 1 -17.72 4.23 5.41
CA ALA A 1 -16.46 3.83 4.80
C ALA A 1 -15.32 4.40 5.64
N TYR A 2 -14.38 3.58 6.04
CA TYR A 2 -13.18 4.05 6.74
C TYR A 2 -12.25 4.66 5.69
N GLY A 3 -11.87 5.93 5.86
CA GLY A 3 -10.81 6.53 5.07
C GLY A 3 -9.45 5.93 5.45
N PRO A 4 -8.47 5.90 4.54
CA PRO A 4 -7.12 5.48 4.86
C PRO A 4 -6.53 6.42 5.92
N PHE A 5 -5.67 5.87 6.79
CA PHE A 5 -4.95 6.66 7.79
C PHE A 5 -3.99 7.63 7.10
N ASP A 6 -4.16 8.92 7.35
CA ASP A 6 -3.25 9.97 6.86
C ASP A 6 -2.18 10.27 7.94
N PRO A 7 -0.91 9.93 7.69
CA PRO A 7 0.17 10.17 8.64
C PRO A 7 0.51 11.66 8.82
N ALA A 8 0.06 12.54 7.93
CA ALA A 8 0.19 13.99 8.05
C ALA A 8 -1.03 14.65 8.72
N GLY A 9 -2.14 13.90 8.83
CA GLY A 9 -3.41 14.39 9.35
C GLY A 9 -3.51 14.43 10.87
N GLU A 10 -4.65 14.93 11.37
CA GLU A 10 -4.93 15.02 12.81
C GLU A 10 -4.94 13.65 13.51
N ALA A 11 -5.28 12.58 12.78
CA ALA A 11 -5.30 11.22 13.30
C ALA A 11 -3.94 10.79 13.89
N ARG A 12 -2.82 11.33 13.40
CA ARG A 12 -1.48 11.11 13.99
C ARG A 12 -1.38 11.61 15.42
N ARG A 13 -2.05 12.72 15.76
CA ARG A 13 -2.03 13.28 17.13
C ARG A 13 -2.70 12.32 18.12
N ASN A 14 -3.70 11.56 17.67
CA ASN A 14 -4.41 10.58 18.48
C ASN A 14 -3.56 9.34 18.81
N MET A 15 -2.43 9.14 18.12
CA MET A 15 -1.45 8.10 18.44
C MET A 15 -0.52 8.52 19.59
N ALA A 16 -0.48 9.80 19.96
CA ALA A 16 0.33 10.28 21.06
C ALA A 16 -0.35 9.98 22.40
N LEU A 17 0.37 9.33 23.32
CA LEU A 17 -0.12 9.09 24.66
C LEU A 17 -0.29 10.42 25.42
N ALA A 18 -1.51 10.70 25.87
CA ALA A 18 -1.81 11.82 26.76
C ALA A 18 -1.40 11.53 28.23
N VAL A 19 -1.03 10.30 28.54
CA VAL A 19 -0.59 9.84 29.87
C VAL A 19 0.63 8.94 29.70
N ASP A 20 1.43 8.76 30.74
CA ASP A 20 2.55 7.81 30.69
C ASP A 20 2.06 6.36 30.53
N GLN A 21 2.95 5.51 30.01
CA GLN A 21 2.64 4.13 29.68
C GLN A 21 2.20 3.30 30.90
N GLN A 22 2.80 3.55 32.08
CA GLN A 22 2.44 2.87 33.31
C GLN A 22 1.02 3.21 33.76
N ARG A 23 0.64 4.48 33.65
CA ARG A 23 -0.72 4.94 34.01
C ARG A 23 -1.77 4.40 33.04
N LEU A 24 -1.42 4.26 31.76
CA LEU A 24 -2.29 3.63 30.75
C LEU A 24 -2.51 2.15 31.07
N SER A 25 -1.44 1.40 31.38
CA SER A 25 -1.50 -0.02 31.75
C SER A 25 -2.31 -0.23 33.03
N ASN A 26 -2.15 0.62 34.03
CA ASN A 26 -2.92 0.57 35.29
C ASN A 26 -4.42 0.81 35.04
N ARG A 27 -4.76 1.78 34.18
CA ARG A 27 -6.17 2.06 33.81
C ARG A 27 -6.79 0.90 33.09
N ARG A 28 -6.03 0.23 32.20
CA ARG A 28 -6.49 -0.98 31.50
C ARG A 28 -6.77 -2.12 32.48
N ALA A 29 -5.84 -2.40 33.38
CA ALA A 29 -6.02 -3.44 34.40
C ALA A 29 -7.25 -3.17 35.30
N MET A 30 -7.54 -1.89 35.63
CA MET A 30 -8.76 -1.53 36.33
C MET A 30 -10.02 -1.76 35.48
N LEU A 31 -9.98 -1.42 34.18
CA LEU A 31 -11.11 -1.63 33.26
C LEU A 31 -11.41 -3.13 33.15
N ASP A 32 -10.38 -3.94 32.90
CA ASP A 32 -10.48 -5.40 32.80
C ASP A 32 -11.08 -6.02 34.09
N GLY A 33 -10.74 -5.46 35.26
CA GLY A 33 -11.31 -5.89 36.56
C GLY A 33 -12.79 -5.53 36.74
N ILE A 34 -13.28 -4.46 36.11
CA ILE A 34 -14.66 -4.00 36.20
C ILE A 34 -15.55 -4.68 35.13
N ASP A 35 -14.96 -4.99 33.98
CA ASP A 35 -15.69 -5.48 32.78
C ASP A 35 -16.01 -6.99 32.83
N THR A 36 -15.44 -7.73 33.76
CA THR A 36 -15.74 -9.17 33.96
C THR A 36 -17.21 -9.46 34.22
N LEU A 37 -17.98 -8.47 34.68
CA LEU A 37 -19.40 -8.59 35.01
C LEU A 37 -20.34 -8.48 33.81
N ARG A 38 -19.90 -7.98 32.65
CA ARG A 38 -20.76 -7.76 31.47
C ARG A 38 -20.61 -8.79 30.36
N ARG A 39 -19.57 -9.61 30.37
CA ARG A 39 -19.28 -10.59 29.31
C ARG A 39 -20.30 -11.72 29.20
N ASP A 40 -20.94 -12.08 30.31
CA ASP A 40 -21.98 -13.13 30.33
C ASP A 40 -23.28 -12.73 29.61
N ILE A 41 -23.42 -11.46 29.21
CA ILE A 41 -24.62 -10.92 28.57
C ILE A 41 -24.46 -10.72 27.06
N ASP A 42 -23.23 -10.82 26.51
CA ASP A 42 -22.97 -10.59 25.08
C ASP A 42 -23.34 -11.78 24.19
N ARG A 43 -24.64 -11.93 23.93
CA ARG A 43 -25.17 -12.96 23.00
C ARG A 43 -24.84 -12.74 21.52
N LYS A 44 -24.19 -11.65 21.13
CA LYS A 44 -23.95 -11.26 19.72
C LYS A 44 -22.47 -11.14 19.35
N GLY A 45 -21.52 -11.36 20.23
CA GLY A 45 -20.08 -11.22 19.95
C GLY A 45 -19.64 -9.76 19.66
N LEU A 46 -20.49 -8.76 19.95
CA LEU A 46 -20.18 -7.34 19.74
C LEU A 46 -19.05 -6.87 20.68
N MET A 47 -19.00 -7.41 21.89
CA MET A 47 -17.96 -7.08 22.87
C MET A 47 -16.60 -7.69 22.48
N GLU A 48 -16.57 -8.92 21.98
CA GLU A 48 -15.33 -9.53 21.46
C GLU A 48 -14.74 -8.71 20.30
N GLY A 49 -15.58 -8.17 19.43
CA GLY A 49 -15.15 -7.27 18.36
C GLY A 49 -14.56 -5.96 18.89
N LEU A 50 -15.19 -5.35 19.90
CA LEU A 50 -14.68 -4.14 20.57
C LEU A 50 -13.35 -4.40 21.28
N ASP A 51 -13.24 -5.51 22.03
CA ASP A 51 -12.00 -5.93 22.70
C ASP A 51 -10.85 -6.12 21.70
N SER A 52 -11.14 -6.70 20.54
CA SER A 52 -10.16 -6.87 19.46
C SER A 52 -9.66 -5.53 18.91
N PHE A 53 -10.54 -4.57 18.67
CA PHE A 53 -10.17 -3.23 18.21
C PHE A 53 -9.42 -2.43 19.28
N GLU A 54 -9.82 -2.53 20.53
CA GLU A 54 -9.07 -1.92 21.65
C GLU A 54 -7.67 -2.52 21.77
N GLN A 55 -7.53 -3.84 21.67
CA GLN A 55 -6.24 -4.50 21.69
C GLN A 55 -5.35 -4.04 20.55
N GLN A 56 -5.89 -3.93 19.35
CA GLN A 56 -5.17 -3.43 18.18
C GLN A 56 -4.73 -1.97 18.37
N ALA A 57 -5.61 -1.12 18.90
CA ALA A 57 -5.27 0.28 19.22
C ALA A 57 -4.16 0.38 20.26
N PHE A 58 -4.22 -0.42 21.33
CA PHE A 58 -3.15 -0.49 22.33
C PHE A 58 -1.84 -0.96 21.74
N ASN A 59 -1.86 -2.01 20.93
CA ASN A 59 -0.66 -2.52 20.27
C ASN A 59 -0.05 -1.46 19.34
N LEU A 60 -0.88 -0.72 18.60
CA LEU A 60 -0.44 0.37 17.74
C LEU A 60 0.21 1.51 18.53
N ILE A 61 -0.41 1.92 19.65
CA ILE A 61 0.06 3.03 20.48
C ILE A 61 1.33 2.66 21.27
N LEU A 62 1.43 1.41 21.74
CA LEU A 62 2.56 0.94 22.55
C LEU A 62 3.71 0.38 21.73
N SER A 63 3.50 0.10 20.44
CA SER A 63 4.53 -0.44 19.56
C SER A 63 5.49 0.63 19.04
N ARG A 64 6.58 0.18 18.42
CA ARG A 64 7.51 1.04 17.68
C ARG A 64 6.88 1.73 16.46
N SER A 65 5.60 1.45 16.15
CA SER A 65 4.89 2.02 15.01
C SER A 65 4.85 3.56 15.03
N GLN A 66 4.76 4.18 16.22
CA GLN A 66 4.86 5.64 16.33
C GLN A 66 6.19 6.18 15.83
N GLN A 67 7.28 5.48 16.10
CA GLN A 67 8.62 5.88 15.65
C GLN A 67 8.77 5.72 14.13
N ALA A 68 8.00 4.83 13.50
CA ALA A 68 8.03 4.65 12.05
C ALA A 68 7.59 5.91 11.29
N PHE A 69 6.69 6.71 11.87
CA PHE A 69 6.23 7.98 11.29
C PHE A 69 7.21 9.14 11.47
N ASP A 70 8.23 9.02 12.29
CA ASP A 70 9.18 10.10 12.52
C ASP A 70 10.54 9.77 11.89
N LEU A 71 10.80 10.39 10.75
CA LEU A 71 12.04 10.20 9.99
C LEU A 71 13.31 10.67 10.73
N LYS A 72 13.16 11.41 11.85
CA LYS A 72 14.30 11.78 12.70
C LYS A 72 14.98 10.57 13.36
N PHE A 73 14.30 9.44 13.45
CA PHE A 73 14.86 8.19 13.96
C PHE A 73 15.58 7.37 12.88
N GLU A 74 15.66 7.87 11.64
CA GLU A 74 16.38 7.22 10.56
C GLU A 74 17.80 7.78 10.42
N ASP A 75 18.73 6.98 9.86
CA ASP A 75 20.07 7.46 9.51
C ASP A 75 19.95 8.59 8.47
N PRO A 76 20.52 9.78 8.75
CA PRO A 76 20.48 10.91 7.81
C PRO A 76 20.96 10.56 6.40
N ARG A 77 21.92 9.64 6.26
CA ARG A 77 22.42 9.18 4.94
C ARG A 77 21.36 8.41 4.17
N VAL A 78 20.51 7.66 4.87
CA VAL A 78 19.36 6.97 4.27
C VAL A 78 18.32 7.99 3.83
N VAL A 79 17.97 8.96 4.69
CA VAL A 79 17.05 10.06 4.37
C VAL A 79 17.53 10.81 3.12
N ASP A 80 18.81 11.16 3.07
CA ASP A 80 19.40 11.86 1.92
C ASP A 80 19.34 11.02 0.64
N ARG A 81 19.52 9.70 0.71
CA ARG A 81 19.45 8.80 -0.46
C ARG A 81 18.06 8.83 -1.09
N TYR A 82 17.02 8.73 -0.30
CA TYR A 82 15.62 8.79 -0.79
C TYR A 82 15.27 10.18 -1.36
N GLY A 83 15.80 11.25 -0.77
CA GLY A 83 15.47 12.62 -1.12
C GLY A 83 14.15 13.07 -0.50
N LYS A 84 13.72 14.28 -0.88
CA LYS A 84 12.49 14.91 -0.36
C LYS A 84 11.25 14.47 -1.14
N GLY A 85 10.08 14.90 -0.68
CA GLY A 85 8.82 14.70 -1.37
C GLY A 85 8.42 13.22 -1.44
N LEU A 86 8.37 12.64 -2.64
CA LEU A 86 8.05 11.22 -2.83
C LEU A 86 9.04 10.31 -2.10
N GLY A 87 10.32 10.67 -2.05
CA GLY A 87 11.34 9.90 -1.35
C GLY A 87 11.06 9.79 0.14
N GLU A 88 10.68 10.87 0.81
CA GLU A 88 10.28 10.85 2.23
C GLU A 88 9.05 9.95 2.47
N GLN A 89 8.08 9.96 1.54
CA GLN A 89 6.90 9.11 1.61
C GLN A 89 7.27 7.63 1.45
N MET A 90 8.14 7.30 0.51
CA MET A 90 8.63 5.92 0.30
C MET A 90 9.47 5.42 1.48
N LEU A 91 10.31 6.26 2.06
CA LEU A 91 11.06 5.95 3.27
C LEU A 91 10.11 5.67 4.44
N MET A 92 9.09 6.50 4.60
CA MET A 92 8.05 6.27 5.61
C MET A 92 7.31 4.94 5.38
N ALA A 93 6.95 4.63 4.13
CA ALA A 93 6.31 3.36 3.79
C ALA A 93 7.19 2.16 4.16
N ARG A 94 8.50 2.19 3.84
CA ARG A 94 9.44 1.14 4.25
C ARG A 94 9.45 0.98 5.77
N ARG A 95 9.54 2.07 6.53
CA ARG A 95 9.54 2.04 8.00
C ARG A 95 8.24 1.49 8.58
N LEU A 96 7.11 1.81 7.96
CA LEU A 96 5.81 1.25 8.35
C LEU A 96 5.74 -0.26 8.09
N CYS A 97 6.20 -0.73 6.94
CA CYS A 97 6.30 -2.17 6.65
C CYS A 97 7.24 -2.87 7.63
N GLU A 98 8.40 -2.29 7.94
CA GLU A 98 9.34 -2.79 8.95
C GLU A 98 8.70 -2.86 10.36
N ALA A 99 7.77 -1.95 10.66
CA ALA A 99 7.00 -1.93 11.89
C ALA A 99 5.77 -2.86 11.88
N GLY A 100 5.53 -3.61 10.80
CA GLY A 100 4.48 -4.62 10.67
C GLY A 100 3.22 -4.17 9.93
N ALA A 101 3.24 -3.02 9.24
CA ALA A 101 2.13 -2.65 8.37
C ALA A 101 2.05 -3.61 7.18
N GLY A 102 0.93 -4.30 7.01
CA GLY A 102 0.72 -5.27 5.92
C GLY A 102 0.46 -4.63 4.56
N PHE A 103 0.03 -3.35 4.52
CA PHE A 103 -0.25 -2.63 3.28
C PHE A 103 -0.07 -1.12 3.47
N VAL A 104 0.67 -0.47 2.59
CA VAL A 104 0.88 0.97 2.59
C VAL A 104 0.63 1.51 1.18
N THR A 105 -0.18 2.55 1.07
CA THR A 105 -0.46 3.22 -0.22
C THR A 105 0.15 4.62 -0.22
N ILE A 106 0.86 4.94 -1.29
CA ILE A 106 1.35 6.28 -1.57
C ILE A 106 0.58 6.81 -2.78
N ASN A 107 -0.05 7.97 -2.63
CA ASN A 107 -0.69 8.67 -3.74
C ASN A 107 0.22 9.81 -4.20
N TYR A 108 0.81 9.65 -5.39
CA TYR A 108 1.66 10.65 -6.02
C TYR A 108 0.96 11.22 -7.24
N GLY A 109 0.16 12.27 -7.05
CA GLY A 109 -0.70 12.89 -8.06
C GLY A 109 0.04 13.73 -9.08
N GLY A 110 -0.73 14.35 -10.02
CA GLY A 110 -0.22 15.29 -11.01
C GLY A 110 0.30 14.66 -12.31
N TRP A 111 -0.18 13.44 -12.64
CA TRP A 111 0.18 12.69 -13.85
C TRP A 111 -0.83 12.87 -15.00
N ASP A 112 -1.89 13.66 -14.80
CA ASP A 112 -2.92 13.91 -15.80
C ASP A 112 -2.46 14.98 -16.83
N MET A 113 -1.48 14.63 -17.65
CA MET A 113 -0.72 15.54 -18.50
C MET A 113 -1.32 15.64 -19.91
N HIS A 114 -2.45 16.33 -20.04
CA HIS A 114 -3.07 16.65 -21.33
C HIS A 114 -2.31 17.71 -22.14
N SER A 115 -1.28 18.32 -21.58
CA SER A 115 -0.40 19.29 -22.24
C SER A 115 1.01 19.21 -21.67
N GLY A 116 2.03 19.62 -22.45
CA GLY A 116 3.40 19.78 -21.96
C GLY A 116 4.03 18.56 -21.30
N ILE A 117 3.69 17.34 -21.72
CA ILE A 117 4.11 16.09 -21.08
C ILE A 117 5.63 15.98 -20.94
N LYS A 118 6.38 16.44 -21.93
CA LYS A 118 7.85 16.38 -21.87
C LYS A 118 8.39 17.14 -20.67
N GLN A 119 7.98 18.38 -20.48
CA GLN A 119 8.43 19.22 -19.36
C GLN A 119 8.03 18.60 -18.01
N ALA A 120 6.81 18.07 -17.90
CA ALA A 120 6.32 17.43 -16.70
C ALA A 120 7.10 16.16 -16.38
N MET A 121 7.45 15.34 -17.38
CA MET A 121 8.28 14.15 -17.21
C MET A 121 9.71 14.47 -16.83
N ASP A 122 10.31 15.52 -17.44
CA ASP A 122 11.66 15.99 -17.10
C ASP A 122 11.78 16.44 -15.63
N GLN A 123 10.67 16.91 -15.03
CA GLN A 123 10.62 17.32 -13.63
C GLN A 123 10.32 16.16 -12.67
N ARG A 124 9.32 15.33 -13.00
CA ARG A 124 8.82 14.28 -12.10
C ARG A 124 9.57 12.97 -12.23
N GLY A 125 10.02 12.63 -13.43
CA GLY A 125 10.72 11.38 -13.70
C GLY A 125 11.93 11.16 -12.77
N PRO A 126 12.85 12.14 -12.63
CA PRO A 126 13.99 11.98 -11.74
C PRO A 126 13.64 11.80 -10.27
N GLU A 127 12.54 12.40 -9.79
CA GLU A 127 12.07 12.21 -8.42
C GLU A 127 11.58 10.77 -8.20
N VAL A 128 10.77 10.25 -9.13
CA VAL A 128 10.27 8.87 -9.08
C VAL A 128 11.42 7.89 -9.18
N ASP A 129 12.31 8.06 -10.16
CA ASP A 129 13.45 7.19 -10.38
C ASP A 129 14.32 7.07 -9.12
N ARG A 130 14.71 8.20 -8.54
CA ARG A 130 15.50 8.25 -7.31
C ARG A 130 14.79 7.59 -6.13
N ALA A 131 13.51 7.90 -5.91
CA ALA A 131 12.76 7.39 -4.76
C ALA A 131 12.53 5.89 -4.86
N VAL A 132 12.21 5.38 -6.05
CA VAL A 132 12.00 3.95 -6.33
C VAL A 132 13.31 3.17 -6.19
N ALA A 133 14.41 3.67 -6.80
CA ALA A 133 15.72 3.04 -6.69
C ALA A 133 16.18 2.97 -5.23
N ALA A 134 16.04 4.07 -4.47
CA ALA A 134 16.40 4.10 -3.06
C ALA A 134 15.58 3.10 -2.23
N LEU A 135 14.27 2.97 -2.50
CA LEU A 135 13.41 2.01 -1.81
C LEU A 135 13.82 0.57 -2.10
N ILE A 136 14.03 0.21 -3.36
CA ILE A 136 14.41 -1.15 -3.75
C ILE A 136 15.77 -1.52 -3.13
N GLU A 137 16.77 -0.64 -3.24
CA GLU A 137 18.10 -0.85 -2.65
C GLU A 137 18.03 -0.99 -1.12
N ASP A 138 17.24 -0.16 -0.43
CA ASP A 138 17.12 -0.20 1.03
C ASP A 138 16.41 -1.48 1.50
N LEU A 139 15.35 -1.90 0.79
CA LEU A 139 14.66 -3.16 1.05
C LEU A 139 15.59 -4.37 0.84
N ASP A 140 16.39 -4.37 -0.23
CA ASP A 140 17.34 -5.42 -0.53
C ASP A 140 18.44 -5.49 0.55
N GLN A 141 19.07 -4.37 0.87
CA GLN A 141 20.11 -4.28 1.92
C GLN A 141 19.65 -4.73 3.30
N ARG A 142 18.34 -4.59 3.58
CA ARG A 142 17.71 -5.02 4.84
C ARG A 142 17.18 -6.45 4.80
N GLY A 143 17.28 -7.14 3.66
CA GLY A 143 16.69 -8.46 3.46
C GLY A 143 15.15 -8.46 3.50
N MET A 144 14.52 -7.32 3.21
CA MET A 144 13.07 -7.15 3.21
C MET A 144 12.44 -7.32 1.82
N LEU A 145 13.24 -7.25 0.75
CA LEU A 145 12.72 -7.22 -0.63
C LEU A 145 11.93 -8.49 -0.99
N GLU A 146 12.36 -9.65 -0.51
CA GLU A 146 11.65 -10.93 -0.72
C GLU A 146 10.24 -10.96 -0.09
N ASN A 147 10.03 -10.20 0.98
CA ASN A 147 8.78 -10.17 1.73
C ASN A 147 8.00 -8.86 1.56
N THR A 148 8.43 -7.99 0.64
CA THR A 148 7.79 -6.70 0.38
C THR A 148 7.59 -6.54 -1.12
N LEU A 149 6.34 -6.49 -1.56
CA LEU A 149 6.00 -6.22 -2.95
C LEU A 149 5.75 -4.73 -3.16
N LEU A 150 6.55 -4.10 -4.01
CA LEU A 150 6.29 -2.77 -4.53
C LEU A 150 5.45 -2.88 -5.81
N VAL A 151 4.34 -2.17 -5.85
CA VAL A 151 3.48 -2.03 -7.04
C VAL A 151 3.40 -0.56 -7.42
N ILE A 152 3.77 -0.25 -8.65
CA ILE A 152 3.68 1.10 -9.22
C ILE A 152 2.70 1.06 -10.39
N SER A 153 1.57 1.73 -10.27
CA SER A 153 0.55 1.76 -11.31
C SER A 153 -0.19 3.09 -11.36
N GLY A 154 -0.79 3.40 -12.52
CA GLY A 154 -1.88 4.36 -12.65
C GLY A 154 -3.21 3.62 -12.80
N GLU A 155 -4.31 4.39 -12.90
CA GLU A 155 -5.65 3.85 -13.09
C GLU A 155 -5.88 3.35 -14.53
N PHE A 156 -5.24 3.97 -15.53
CA PHE A 156 -5.27 3.60 -16.95
C PHE A 156 -4.05 4.18 -17.67
N GLY A 157 -3.85 3.81 -18.94
CA GLY A 157 -2.75 4.29 -19.77
C GLY A 157 -3.04 5.64 -20.45
N ARG A 158 -2.10 6.04 -21.27
CA ARG A 158 -2.16 7.27 -22.05
C ARG A 158 -2.07 6.97 -23.54
N THR A 159 -2.69 7.84 -24.37
CA THR A 159 -2.68 7.66 -25.83
C THR A 159 -1.26 7.50 -26.37
N PRO A 160 -1.02 6.56 -27.32
CA PRO A 160 0.28 6.42 -27.97
C PRO A 160 0.72 7.69 -28.69
N LYS A 161 -0.24 8.43 -29.26
CA LYS A 161 -0.03 9.67 -29.98
C LYS A 161 -0.08 10.88 -29.03
N ILE A 162 0.87 11.78 -29.19
CA ILE A 162 0.86 13.08 -28.53
C ILE A 162 -0.18 13.97 -29.21
N ASN A 163 -1.00 14.66 -28.42
CA ASN A 163 -2.04 15.57 -28.89
C ASN A 163 -1.48 16.94 -29.32
N GLY A 164 -2.34 17.81 -29.85
CA GLY A 164 -1.95 19.15 -30.33
C GLY A 164 -1.41 20.08 -29.27
N SER A 165 -1.63 19.82 -27.98
CA SER A 165 -1.11 20.59 -26.84
C SER A 165 0.19 20.02 -26.25
N GLY A 166 0.80 19.04 -26.92
CA GLY A 166 2.02 18.39 -26.46
C GLY A 166 1.82 17.47 -25.24
N GLY A 167 0.62 16.98 -25.04
CA GLY A 167 0.25 16.03 -23.97
C GLY A 167 -0.25 14.69 -24.50
N ARG A 168 -0.74 13.86 -23.60
CA ARG A 168 -1.38 12.57 -23.91
C ARG A 168 -2.71 12.47 -23.18
N ASP A 169 -3.74 11.97 -23.88
CA ASP A 169 -5.08 11.82 -23.33
C ASP A 169 -5.26 10.43 -22.69
N HIS A 170 -6.38 10.21 -22.03
CA HIS A 170 -6.70 8.94 -21.38
C HIS A 170 -6.83 7.82 -22.39
N TRP A 171 -6.29 6.63 -22.06
CA TRP A 171 -6.32 5.46 -22.95
C TRP A 171 -6.49 4.17 -22.15
N ALA A 172 -7.74 3.76 -21.92
CA ALA A 172 -8.06 2.60 -21.10
C ALA A 172 -7.61 1.24 -21.69
N PRO A 173 -7.53 1.04 -23.05
CA PRO A 173 -7.20 -0.28 -23.60
C PRO A 173 -5.81 -0.80 -23.26
N LEU A 174 -4.86 0.07 -22.89
CA LEU A 174 -3.49 -0.32 -22.57
C LEU A 174 -2.94 0.50 -21.41
N SER A 175 -2.39 -0.17 -20.42
CA SER A 175 -1.68 0.46 -19.31
C SER A 175 -0.39 -0.31 -19.02
N THR A 176 0.57 0.37 -18.40
CA THR A 176 1.83 -0.24 -17.95
C THR A 176 1.93 -0.07 -16.45
N LEU A 177 2.44 -1.10 -15.78
CA LEU A 177 2.75 -1.06 -14.35
C LEU A 177 4.14 -1.66 -14.11
N ALA A 178 4.72 -1.39 -12.94
CA ALA A 178 5.96 -1.99 -12.52
C ALA A 178 5.79 -2.71 -11.18
N LEU A 179 6.49 -3.82 -11.02
CA LEU A 179 6.52 -4.63 -9.81
C LEU A 179 7.96 -4.85 -9.38
N ALA A 180 8.23 -4.87 -8.08
CA ALA A 180 9.53 -5.26 -7.54
C ALA A 180 9.37 -5.99 -6.20
N GLY A 181 10.13 -7.05 -5.99
CA GLY A 181 10.16 -7.83 -4.75
C GLY A 181 9.01 -8.81 -4.57
N GLY A 182 8.66 -9.12 -3.31
CA GLY A 182 7.58 -10.03 -2.95
C GLY A 182 7.81 -11.50 -3.29
N GLY A 183 9.08 -11.93 -3.43
CA GLY A 183 9.42 -13.30 -3.82
C GLY A 183 9.04 -13.67 -5.26
N LEU A 184 8.62 -12.68 -6.07
CA LEU A 184 8.22 -12.90 -7.46
C LEU A 184 9.45 -12.95 -8.39
N ARG A 185 9.32 -13.66 -9.53
CA ARG A 185 10.36 -13.73 -10.56
C ARG A 185 10.50 -12.41 -11.30
N MET A 186 11.45 -11.58 -10.88
CA MET A 186 11.70 -10.24 -11.41
C MET A 186 12.67 -10.25 -12.61
N GLY A 187 12.97 -9.05 -13.16
CA GLY A 187 13.94 -8.87 -14.25
C GLY A 187 13.39 -9.21 -15.63
N GLN A 188 12.08 -9.20 -15.81
CA GLN A 188 11.42 -9.54 -17.05
C GLN A 188 10.34 -8.51 -17.45
N VAL A 189 9.97 -8.52 -18.71
CA VAL A 189 8.84 -7.79 -19.25
C VAL A 189 7.73 -8.79 -19.57
N VAL A 190 6.55 -8.58 -19.00
CA VAL A 190 5.38 -9.44 -19.19
C VAL A 190 4.35 -8.73 -20.06
N GLY A 191 3.92 -9.39 -21.13
CA GLY A 191 2.99 -8.83 -22.09
C GLY A 191 3.66 -7.99 -23.18
N GLU A 192 2.95 -7.83 -24.28
CA GLU A 192 3.37 -7.09 -25.47
C GLU A 192 2.22 -6.29 -26.04
N SER A 193 2.48 -5.05 -26.47
CA SER A 193 1.52 -4.23 -27.21
C SER A 193 1.52 -4.54 -28.70
N ALA A 194 0.42 -4.24 -29.39
CA ALA A 194 0.38 -4.21 -30.84
C ALA A 194 1.38 -3.16 -31.40
N GLU A 195 1.69 -3.25 -32.68
CA GLU A 195 2.68 -2.40 -33.36
C GLU A 195 2.42 -0.89 -33.17
N LYS A 196 1.13 -0.48 -33.12
CA LYS A 196 0.73 0.91 -32.90
C LYS A 196 0.70 1.33 -31.43
N VAL A 197 1.04 0.41 -30.52
CA VAL A 197 1.02 0.63 -29.07
C VAL A 197 -0.35 1.10 -28.54
N ASP A 198 -1.41 0.68 -29.20
CA ASP A 198 -2.79 1.10 -28.91
C ASP A 198 -3.62 0.05 -28.18
N VAL A 199 -3.32 -1.22 -28.37
CA VAL A 199 -3.99 -2.35 -27.73
C VAL A 199 -2.99 -3.43 -27.33
N PRO A 200 -3.33 -4.34 -26.38
CA PRO A 200 -2.50 -5.51 -26.09
C PRO A 200 -2.45 -6.45 -27.30
N LYS A 201 -1.28 -7.02 -27.60
CA LYS A 201 -1.08 -8.11 -28.57
C LYS A 201 -1.16 -9.47 -27.89
N THR A 202 -0.60 -9.59 -26.70
CA THR A 202 -0.70 -10.78 -25.86
C THR A 202 -2.01 -10.76 -25.07
N ARG A 203 -2.31 -11.87 -24.35
CA ARG A 203 -3.43 -11.90 -23.41
C ARG A 203 -3.31 -10.72 -22.43
N PRO A 204 -4.35 -9.86 -22.31
CA PRO A 204 -4.32 -8.76 -21.35
C PRO A 204 -4.19 -9.26 -19.92
N ILE A 205 -3.35 -8.61 -19.14
CA ILE A 205 -3.33 -8.75 -17.69
C ILE A 205 -4.37 -7.78 -17.13
N THR A 206 -5.35 -8.31 -16.43
CA THR A 206 -6.45 -7.52 -15.87
C THR A 206 -6.11 -7.00 -14.47
N PRO A 207 -6.83 -5.98 -13.95
CA PRO A 207 -6.73 -5.59 -12.55
C PRO A 207 -6.99 -6.73 -11.57
N GLN A 208 -7.87 -7.68 -11.95
CA GLN A 208 -8.14 -8.87 -11.15
C GLN A 208 -6.94 -9.83 -11.12
N ASP A 209 -6.18 -9.96 -12.21
CA ASP A 209 -4.95 -10.76 -12.25
C ASP A 209 -3.85 -10.11 -11.38
N LEU A 210 -3.72 -8.78 -11.42
CA LEU A 210 -2.82 -8.04 -10.53
C LEU A 210 -3.21 -8.24 -9.06
N LEU A 211 -4.49 -8.09 -8.72
CA LEU A 211 -4.97 -8.30 -7.36
C LEU A 211 -4.75 -9.75 -6.89
N ALA A 212 -4.96 -10.73 -7.80
CA ALA A 212 -4.68 -12.13 -7.51
C ALA A 212 -3.18 -12.39 -7.27
N THR A 213 -2.30 -11.66 -7.96
CA THR A 213 -0.85 -11.72 -7.74
C THR A 213 -0.48 -11.12 -6.39
N ILE A 214 -1.06 -9.98 -6.01
CA ILE A 214 -0.87 -9.38 -4.68
C ILE A 214 -1.34 -10.35 -3.58
N PHE A 215 -2.49 -11.00 -3.74
CA PHE A 215 -2.99 -11.98 -2.78
C PHE A 215 -2.12 -13.23 -2.69
N HIS A 216 -1.50 -13.63 -3.82
CA HIS A 216 -0.53 -14.71 -3.81
C HIS A 216 0.69 -14.36 -2.95
N VAL A 217 1.25 -13.15 -3.10
CA VAL A 217 2.39 -12.66 -2.30
C VAL A 217 2.04 -12.54 -0.82
N LEU A 218 0.81 -12.13 -0.51
CA LEU A 218 0.32 -11.99 0.86
C LEU A 218 -0.19 -13.30 1.48
N ASP A 219 -0.09 -14.42 0.77
CA ASP A 219 -0.60 -15.76 1.16
C ASP A 219 -2.10 -15.75 1.52
N PHE A 220 -2.90 -14.92 0.84
CA PHE A 220 -4.35 -14.91 0.99
C PHE A 220 -5.02 -15.96 0.11
N ASP A 221 -5.90 -16.78 0.71
CA ASP A 221 -6.75 -17.69 -0.05
C ASP A 221 -7.82 -16.91 -0.83
N ARG A 222 -7.69 -16.89 -2.15
CA ARG A 222 -8.65 -16.22 -3.06
C ARG A 222 -10.05 -16.81 -3.04
N ARG A 223 -10.22 -18.02 -2.50
CA ARG A 223 -11.51 -18.72 -2.40
C ARG A 223 -12.33 -18.24 -1.21
N VAL A 224 -11.75 -17.40 -0.34
CA VAL A 224 -12.47 -16.82 0.79
C VAL A 224 -13.67 -16.03 0.27
N GLN A 225 -14.82 -16.31 0.84
CA GLN A 225 -16.07 -15.63 0.54
C GLN A 225 -16.49 -14.77 1.74
N PHE A 226 -17.13 -13.67 1.46
CA PHE A 226 -17.82 -12.86 2.45
C PHE A 226 -19.26 -12.63 2.02
N THR A 227 -20.12 -12.39 2.99
CA THR A 227 -21.53 -12.08 2.71
C THR A 227 -21.66 -10.59 2.43
N ASN A 228 -22.12 -10.23 1.23
CA ASN A 228 -22.37 -8.84 0.87
C ASN A 228 -23.61 -8.28 1.57
N GLN A 229 -23.88 -6.97 1.39
CA GLN A 229 -25.03 -6.30 2.01
C GLN A 229 -26.40 -6.90 1.62
N SER A 230 -26.49 -7.61 0.50
CA SER A 230 -27.69 -8.31 0.05
C SER A 230 -27.82 -9.75 0.59
N GLY A 231 -26.94 -10.15 1.50
CA GLY A 231 -26.92 -11.50 2.07
C GLY A 231 -26.38 -12.58 1.14
N ARG A 232 -25.71 -12.22 0.04
CA ARG A 232 -25.17 -13.19 -0.93
C ARG A 232 -23.69 -13.43 -0.68
N PRO A 233 -23.21 -14.69 -0.76
CA PRO A 233 -21.78 -14.99 -0.73
C PRO A 233 -21.11 -14.40 -1.98
N THR A 234 -20.00 -13.69 -1.78
CA THR A 234 -19.20 -13.04 -2.82
C THR A 234 -17.73 -13.37 -2.58
N TYR A 235 -17.02 -13.75 -3.63
CA TYR A 235 -15.57 -13.94 -3.54
C TYR A 235 -14.84 -12.61 -3.39
N MET A 236 -13.71 -12.60 -2.70
CA MET A 236 -12.84 -11.40 -2.62
C MET A 236 -12.31 -11.01 -4.00
N ILE A 237 -12.03 -11.98 -4.84
CA ILE A 237 -11.64 -11.79 -6.24
C ILE A 237 -12.46 -12.74 -7.11
N GLU A 238 -13.18 -12.17 -8.07
CA GLU A 238 -13.84 -12.93 -9.11
C GLU A 238 -12.92 -13.01 -10.34
N ASN A 239 -12.70 -14.22 -10.89
CA ASN A 239 -12.02 -14.47 -12.17
C ASN A 239 -10.53 -14.06 -12.30
N GLY A 240 -9.87 -13.56 -11.28
CA GLY A 240 -8.44 -13.22 -11.32
C GLY A 240 -7.54 -14.45 -11.13
N ARG A 241 -6.39 -14.47 -11.84
CA ARG A 241 -5.32 -15.46 -11.67
C ARG A 241 -4.00 -14.73 -11.44
N PRO A 242 -3.10 -15.23 -10.56
CA PRO A 242 -1.76 -14.69 -10.49
C PRO A 242 -1.12 -14.66 -11.88
N ILE A 243 -0.29 -13.66 -12.12
CA ILE A 243 0.48 -13.53 -13.36
C ILE A 243 1.50 -14.68 -13.40
N GLU A 244 1.26 -15.68 -14.25
CA GLU A 244 1.98 -16.96 -14.27
C GLU A 244 3.49 -16.79 -14.49
N GLU A 245 3.89 -15.77 -15.24
CA GLU A 245 5.29 -15.47 -15.50
C GLU A 245 6.04 -15.00 -14.26
N LEU A 246 5.31 -14.47 -13.26
CA LEU A 246 5.88 -13.88 -12.04
C LEU A 246 5.89 -14.84 -10.84
N VAL A 247 5.02 -15.84 -10.81
CA VAL A 247 4.86 -16.75 -9.66
C VAL A 247 5.59 -18.08 -9.83
#